data_b8eec0fefc9b7991f166d3290c104c2f
#
_entry.id   b8eec0fefc9b7991f166d3290c104c2f
#
_cell.length_a   1.000
_cell.length_b   1.000
_cell.length_c   1.000
_cell.angle_alpha   90.00
_cell.angle_beta   90.00
_cell.angle_gamma   90.00
#
_symmetry.space_group_name_H-M   'P 1'
#
loop_
_entity.id
_entity.type
_entity.pdbx_description
1 polymer ?
#
loop_
_entity_poly.entity_id
_entity_poly.type
_entity_poly.pdbx_seq_one_letter_code
_entity_poly.pdbx_strand_id
1 'polypeptide(L)'
;MQVKNLVILLSCTAALASCNLFKKKPQQSDVTGWNYNDKNQGGFQVSKATEQATGPGLVLVQGGTFTMGQTDEEVMGDWNNIPRRVTVNSFYMDRTEVANVHYREYIHWLTRIFPPDEEQGQKVLYAALPDTLVWRSELSYNEPLVEYYFRHPSFNNYPVVGVSWRQAHDFCLWRSDRVNEGLLMDKGLVSPQNIKSQNGAGQDNFTTKSYLLGLYTPQPGRGVNSKKNPLRD
;
A
#
# COMPACT_ATOMS: atom_id res chain seq x y z
N MET A 1 -65.76 27.13 -1.80
CA MET A 1 -64.70 27.29 -0.77
C MET A 1 -64.28 25.95 -0.14
N GLN A 2 -65.10 24.92 -0.14
CA GLN A 2 -64.79 23.61 0.49
C GLN A 2 -63.82 22.71 -0.31
N VAL A 3 -63.83 22.75 -1.62
CA VAL A 3 -62.96 21.85 -2.46
C VAL A 3 -61.48 22.22 -2.36
N LYS A 4 -61.16 23.51 -2.26
CA LYS A 4 -59.75 23.97 -2.10
C LYS A 4 -59.13 23.52 -0.77
N ASN A 5 -59.91 23.55 0.28
CA ASN A 5 -59.44 23.12 1.61
C ASN A 5 -59.25 21.58 1.68
N LEU A 6 -60.08 20.82 0.95
CA LEU A 6 -59.96 19.38 0.88
C LEU A 6 -58.71 18.95 0.12
N VAL A 7 -58.36 19.64 -0.98
CA VAL A 7 -57.15 19.38 -1.76
C VAL A 7 -55.89 19.71 -0.97
N ILE A 8 -55.89 20.81 -0.19
CA ILE A 8 -54.77 21.17 0.68
C ILE A 8 -54.61 20.15 1.81
N LEU A 9 -55.68 19.66 2.39
CA LEU A 9 -55.62 18.63 3.44
C LEU A 9 -55.08 17.30 2.90
N LEU A 10 -55.50 16.91 1.70
CA LEU A 10 -55.02 15.69 1.05
C LEU A 10 -53.51 15.79 0.64
N SER A 11 -53.06 16.98 0.21
CA SER A 11 -51.63 17.19 -0.11
C SER A 11 -50.74 17.19 1.14
N CYS A 12 -51.20 17.72 2.26
CA CYS A 12 -50.47 17.68 3.54
C CYS A 12 -50.34 16.24 4.09
N THR A 13 -51.40 15.41 3.97
CA THR A 13 -51.33 14.02 4.45
C THR A 13 -50.42 13.17 3.57
N ALA A 14 -50.36 13.41 2.26
CA ALA A 14 -49.43 12.75 1.34
C ALA A 14 -47.96 13.13 1.61
N ALA A 15 -47.69 14.39 2.01
CA ALA A 15 -46.35 14.85 2.38
C ALA A 15 -45.85 14.22 3.69
N LEU A 16 -46.75 14.01 4.68
CA LEU A 16 -46.39 13.37 5.94
C LEU A 16 -46.16 11.84 5.80
N ALA A 17 -46.82 11.17 4.88
CA ALA A 17 -46.58 9.77 4.59
C ALA A 17 -45.26 9.50 3.82
N SER A 18 -44.74 10.50 3.12
CA SER A 18 -43.49 10.41 2.33
C SER A 18 -42.22 10.34 3.20
N CYS A 19 -42.24 10.84 4.42
CA CYS A 19 -41.04 10.87 5.28
C CYS A 19 -40.56 9.48 5.73
N ASN A 20 -41.36 8.44 5.67
CA ASN A 20 -40.96 7.10 6.08
C ASN A 20 -40.40 6.22 4.92
N LEU A 21 -40.66 6.62 3.67
CA LEU A 21 -40.18 5.87 2.48
C LEU A 21 -38.66 6.01 2.22
N PHE A 22 -38.03 7.01 2.81
CA PHE A 22 -36.58 7.25 2.63
C PHE A 22 -35.70 6.78 3.79
N LYS A 23 -36.27 6.19 4.85
CA LYS A 23 -35.46 5.59 5.91
C LYS A 23 -34.87 4.29 5.37
N LYS A 24 -33.55 4.30 5.11
CA LYS A 24 -32.81 3.06 4.84
C LYS A 24 -33.02 2.11 5.99
N LYS A 25 -33.51 0.91 5.71
CA LYS A 25 -33.62 -0.14 6.74
C LYS A 25 -32.23 -0.34 7.36
N PRO A 26 -32.11 -0.42 8.68
CA PRO A 26 -30.84 -0.72 9.33
C PRO A 26 -30.34 -2.07 8.81
N GLN A 27 -29.05 -2.19 8.62
CA GLN A 27 -28.44 -3.45 8.22
C GLN A 27 -28.49 -4.40 9.42
N GLN A 28 -29.12 -5.55 9.22
CA GLN A 28 -29.39 -6.54 10.27
C GLN A 28 -28.48 -7.76 10.09
N SER A 29 -28.09 -8.38 11.19
CA SER A 29 -27.33 -9.62 11.19
C SER A 29 -28.23 -10.80 10.79
N ASP A 30 -27.83 -11.56 9.81
CA ASP A 30 -28.52 -12.76 9.37
C ASP A 30 -28.39 -13.92 10.38
N VAL A 31 -27.47 -13.80 11.35
CA VAL A 31 -27.21 -14.84 12.36
C VAL A 31 -27.97 -14.55 13.66
N THR A 32 -27.94 -13.32 14.12
CA THR A 32 -28.53 -12.94 15.42
C THR A 32 -29.83 -12.18 15.30
N GLY A 33 -30.14 -11.63 14.12
CA GLY A 33 -31.29 -10.74 13.91
C GLY A 33 -31.12 -9.34 14.51
N TRP A 34 -29.95 -9.00 15.08
CA TRP A 34 -29.71 -7.70 15.68
C TRP A 34 -29.25 -6.69 14.61
N ASN A 35 -29.61 -5.43 14.82
CA ASN A 35 -29.16 -4.36 13.94
C ASN A 35 -27.68 -4.04 14.20
N TYR A 36 -26.90 -3.95 13.12
CA TYR A 36 -25.54 -3.43 13.20
C TYR A 36 -25.54 -1.92 13.50
N ASN A 37 -24.48 -1.46 14.17
CA ASN A 37 -24.28 -0.05 14.52
C ASN A 37 -25.37 0.52 15.45
N ASP A 38 -26.10 -0.32 16.19
CA ASP A 38 -27.11 0.05 17.15
C ASP A 38 -26.61 -0.22 18.58
N LYS A 39 -26.43 0.85 19.36
CA LYS A 39 -25.96 0.75 20.76
C LYS A 39 -26.91 -0.02 21.66
N ASN A 40 -28.19 -0.06 21.32
CA ASN A 40 -29.21 -0.77 22.11
C ASN A 40 -29.25 -2.28 21.81
N GLN A 41 -28.58 -2.71 20.75
CA GLN A 41 -28.52 -4.09 20.30
C GLN A 41 -27.08 -4.61 20.28
N GLY A 42 -26.37 -4.42 21.39
CA GLY A 42 -25.01 -4.94 21.59
C GLY A 42 -23.89 -4.09 20.99
N GLY A 43 -24.22 -3.05 20.21
CA GLY A 43 -23.24 -2.06 19.72
C GLY A 43 -22.21 -2.58 18.73
N PHE A 44 -22.41 -3.78 18.14
CA PHE A 44 -21.49 -4.30 17.14
C PHE A 44 -21.45 -3.41 15.92
N GLN A 45 -20.24 -2.93 15.58
CA GLN A 45 -20.04 -1.97 14.50
C GLN A 45 -19.60 -2.67 13.22
N VAL A 46 -20.32 -2.40 12.15
CA VAL A 46 -19.95 -2.82 10.80
C VAL A 46 -19.61 -1.59 10.00
N SER A 47 -18.36 -1.49 9.57
CA SER A 47 -17.90 -0.44 8.68
C SER A 47 -18.24 -0.81 7.24
N LYS A 48 -18.62 0.19 6.43
CA LYS A 48 -18.70 -0.01 4.99
C LYS A 48 -17.28 -0.20 4.45
N ALA A 49 -17.11 -1.18 3.57
CA ALA A 49 -15.90 -1.28 2.80
C ALA A 49 -15.71 0.03 2.00
N THR A 50 -14.63 0.72 2.24
CA THR A 50 -14.19 1.86 1.43
C THR A 50 -13.13 1.36 0.46
N GLU A 51 -13.13 1.87 -0.76
CA GLU A 51 -12.04 1.60 -1.68
C GLU A 51 -10.73 2.05 -1.04
N GLN A 52 -9.75 1.16 -1.08
CA GLN A 52 -8.42 1.47 -0.61
C GLN A 52 -7.76 2.46 -1.58
N ALA A 53 -7.21 3.55 -1.06
CA ALA A 53 -6.43 4.47 -1.87
C ALA A 53 -5.20 3.74 -2.43
N THR A 54 -5.03 3.79 -3.74
CA THR A 54 -3.84 3.25 -4.40
C THR A 54 -2.64 4.15 -4.12
N GLY A 55 -1.48 3.55 -3.87
CA GLY A 55 -0.23 4.30 -3.76
C GLY A 55 0.19 4.93 -5.11
N PRO A 56 1.06 5.95 -5.09
CA PRO A 56 1.53 6.60 -6.30
C PRO A 56 2.13 5.60 -7.30
N GLY A 57 1.72 5.69 -8.57
CA GLY A 57 2.22 4.82 -9.65
C GLY A 57 1.73 3.38 -9.63
N LEU A 58 0.97 2.95 -8.61
CA LEU A 58 0.43 1.61 -8.50
C LEU A 58 -0.92 1.47 -9.20
N VAL A 59 -1.17 0.30 -9.76
CA VAL A 59 -2.46 -0.14 -10.27
C VAL A 59 -2.92 -1.40 -9.53
N LEU A 60 -4.21 -1.49 -9.27
CA LEU A 60 -4.80 -2.70 -8.70
C LEU A 60 -4.94 -3.75 -9.81
N VAL A 61 -4.33 -4.89 -9.61
CA VAL A 61 -4.52 -6.09 -10.44
C VAL A 61 -5.49 -7.01 -9.72
N GLN A 62 -6.63 -7.24 -10.35
CA GLN A 62 -7.65 -8.13 -9.78
C GLN A 62 -7.15 -9.57 -9.78
N GLY A 63 -7.28 -10.24 -8.65
CA GLY A 63 -6.94 -11.64 -8.50
C GLY A 63 -7.83 -12.55 -9.35
N GLY A 64 -7.33 -13.74 -9.59
CA GLY A 64 -8.03 -14.73 -10.40
C GLY A 64 -7.31 -16.07 -10.40
N THR A 65 -7.88 -17.01 -11.12
CA THR A 65 -7.32 -18.34 -11.31
C THR A 65 -6.85 -18.50 -12.75
N PHE A 66 -5.63 -18.95 -12.92
CA PHE A 66 -5.06 -19.25 -14.23
C PHE A 66 -4.33 -20.60 -14.20
N THR A 67 -4.08 -21.15 -15.37
CA THR A 67 -3.28 -22.36 -15.52
C THR A 67 -1.86 -21.97 -15.90
N MET A 68 -0.90 -22.34 -15.08
CA MET A 68 0.53 -22.17 -15.38
C MET A 68 1.14 -23.54 -15.71
N GLY A 69 2.12 -23.54 -16.57
CA GLY A 69 2.81 -24.72 -17.07
C GLY A 69 2.82 -24.69 -18.59
N GLN A 70 3.69 -25.48 -19.18
CA GLN A 70 3.82 -25.61 -20.61
C GLN A 70 2.78 -26.62 -21.10
N THR A 71 2.03 -26.25 -22.11
CA THR A 71 1.07 -27.12 -22.79
C THR A 71 1.73 -27.83 -23.97
N ASP A 72 0.99 -28.58 -24.74
CA ASP A 72 1.32 -29.62 -25.73
C ASP A 72 2.38 -29.31 -26.80
N GLU A 73 3.00 -28.12 -26.81
CA GLU A 73 3.98 -27.72 -27.83
C GLU A 73 5.45 -27.86 -27.37
N GLU A 74 5.72 -28.66 -26.36
CA GLU A 74 7.10 -28.91 -25.93
C GLU A 74 7.79 -29.90 -26.88
N VAL A 75 8.68 -29.36 -27.71
CA VAL A 75 9.40 -30.12 -28.73
C VAL A 75 10.28 -31.24 -28.14
N MET A 76 10.78 -31.04 -26.90
CA MET A 76 11.65 -32.00 -26.23
C MET A 76 10.91 -33.06 -25.41
N GLY A 77 9.64 -32.83 -25.10
CA GLY A 77 8.79 -33.82 -24.43
C GLY A 77 9.18 -34.16 -22.99
N ASP A 78 9.87 -33.27 -22.28
CA ASP A 78 10.46 -33.55 -20.96
C ASP A 78 9.42 -33.72 -19.84
N TRP A 79 8.17 -33.31 -20.05
CA TRP A 79 7.05 -33.41 -19.12
C TRP A 79 7.34 -32.85 -17.71
N ASN A 80 8.33 -31.99 -17.59
CA ASN A 80 8.79 -31.42 -16.31
C ASN A 80 7.98 -30.19 -15.87
N ASN A 81 7.11 -29.67 -16.74
CA ASN A 81 6.29 -28.48 -16.51
C ASN A 81 4.80 -28.74 -16.70
N ILE A 82 4.28 -29.67 -15.94
CA ILE A 82 2.88 -30.11 -16.01
C ILE A 82 1.93 -28.93 -15.70
N PRO A 83 0.89 -28.71 -16.53
CA PRO A 83 -0.10 -27.67 -16.30
C PRO A 83 -0.77 -27.78 -14.94
N ARG A 84 -0.79 -26.71 -14.16
CA ARG A 84 -1.45 -26.63 -12.85
C ARG A 84 -2.25 -25.35 -12.70
N ARG A 85 -3.40 -25.46 -12.08
CA ARG A 85 -4.22 -24.29 -11.74
C ARG A 85 -3.69 -23.61 -10.51
N VAL A 86 -3.48 -22.28 -10.61
CA VAL A 86 -3.00 -21.43 -9.52
C VAL A 86 -3.96 -20.27 -9.33
N THR A 87 -4.35 -20.03 -8.08
CA THR A 87 -5.18 -18.87 -7.71
C THR A 87 -4.29 -17.82 -7.08
N VAL A 88 -4.36 -16.60 -7.58
CA VAL A 88 -3.63 -15.44 -7.07
C VAL A 88 -4.63 -14.44 -6.52
N ASN A 89 -4.36 -13.89 -5.34
CA ASN A 89 -5.15 -12.81 -4.76
C ASN A 89 -4.93 -11.50 -5.52
N SER A 90 -5.88 -10.55 -5.38
CA SER A 90 -5.68 -9.21 -5.89
C SER A 90 -4.46 -8.56 -5.25
N PHE A 91 -3.68 -7.81 -6.03
CA PHE A 91 -2.46 -7.15 -5.57
C PHE A 91 -2.24 -5.83 -6.31
N TYR A 92 -1.37 -5.00 -5.76
CA TYR A 92 -0.94 -3.77 -6.41
C TYR A 92 0.39 -4.01 -7.14
N MET A 93 0.48 -3.48 -8.33
CA MET A 93 1.67 -3.55 -9.18
C MET A 93 2.00 -2.16 -9.70
N ASP A 94 3.29 -1.89 -9.89
CA ASP A 94 3.72 -0.69 -10.61
C ASP A 94 3.26 -0.72 -12.05
N ARG A 95 2.87 0.45 -12.56
CA ARG A 95 2.52 0.62 -13.99
C ARG A 95 3.74 0.47 -14.91
N THR A 96 4.90 0.82 -14.37
CA THR A 96 6.18 0.80 -15.08
C THR A 96 7.22 0.11 -14.22
N GLU A 97 8.32 -0.29 -14.81
CA GLU A 97 9.49 -0.76 -14.09
C GLU A 97 10.00 0.30 -13.09
N VAL A 98 10.62 -0.16 -12.01
CA VAL A 98 11.22 0.74 -11.01
C VAL A 98 12.44 1.42 -11.61
N ALA A 99 12.41 2.75 -11.67
CA ALA A 99 13.48 3.54 -12.22
C ALA A 99 14.67 3.69 -11.24
N ASN A 100 15.88 3.95 -11.80
CA ASN A 100 17.09 4.18 -11.03
C ASN A 100 16.92 5.28 -9.97
N VAL A 101 16.19 6.36 -10.28
CA VAL A 101 15.95 7.46 -9.32
C VAL A 101 15.16 6.99 -8.12
N HIS A 102 14.14 6.14 -8.30
CA HIS A 102 13.32 5.63 -7.20
C HIS A 102 14.10 4.64 -6.33
N TYR A 103 14.93 3.81 -6.96
CA TYR A 103 15.78 2.89 -6.19
C TYR A 103 16.87 3.63 -5.41
N ARG A 104 17.41 4.73 -5.96
CA ARG A 104 18.36 5.60 -5.23
C ARG A 104 17.69 6.35 -4.06
N GLU A 105 16.41 6.70 -4.18
CA GLU A 105 15.63 7.25 -3.06
C GLU A 105 15.58 6.26 -1.90
N TYR A 106 15.33 4.99 -2.18
CA TYR A 106 15.40 3.91 -1.19
C TYR A 106 16.79 3.81 -0.54
N ILE A 107 17.85 3.78 -1.33
CA ILE A 107 19.23 3.75 -0.81
C ILE A 107 19.51 4.99 0.06
N HIS A 108 19.12 6.19 -0.37
CA HIS A 108 19.27 7.41 0.40
C HIS A 108 18.54 7.31 1.75
N TRP A 109 17.33 6.77 1.75
CA TRP A 109 16.59 6.55 2.99
C TRP A 109 17.31 5.57 3.92
N LEU A 110 17.84 4.46 3.39
CA LEU A 110 18.62 3.50 4.17
C LEU A 110 19.85 4.13 4.81
N THR A 111 20.62 4.94 4.08
CA THR A 111 21.82 5.60 4.62
C THR A 111 21.50 6.63 5.72
N ARG A 112 20.29 7.20 5.68
CA ARG A 112 19.83 8.10 6.74
C ARG A 112 19.50 7.35 8.03
N ILE A 113 18.89 6.16 7.92
CA ILE A 113 18.46 5.36 9.06
C ILE A 113 19.62 4.50 9.62
N PHE A 114 20.46 4.00 8.74
CA PHE A 114 21.64 3.20 9.03
C PHE A 114 22.87 3.93 8.49
N PRO A 115 23.47 4.84 9.30
CA PRO A 115 24.62 5.60 8.84
C PRO A 115 25.77 4.71 8.40
N PRO A 116 26.39 4.98 7.24
CA PRO A 116 27.44 4.14 6.68
C PRO A 116 28.78 4.23 7.41
N ASP A 117 28.93 5.11 8.38
CA ASP A 117 30.06 5.22 9.31
C ASP A 117 30.04 4.11 10.39
N GLU A 118 28.90 3.47 10.60
CA GLU A 118 28.77 2.30 11.46
C GLU A 118 28.91 1.00 10.66
N GLU A 119 29.55 -0.03 11.24
CA GLU A 119 29.74 -1.33 10.58
C GLU A 119 28.42 -1.96 10.11
N GLN A 120 27.37 -1.85 10.92
CA GLN A 120 26.05 -2.35 10.58
C GLN A 120 25.43 -1.57 9.43
N GLY A 121 25.57 -0.25 9.40
CA GLY A 121 25.08 0.61 8.32
C GLY A 121 25.78 0.31 6.99
N GLN A 122 27.08 0.05 7.00
CA GLN A 122 27.81 -0.40 5.82
C GLN A 122 27.29 -1.73 5.26
N LYS A 123 27.05 -2.72 6.12
CA LYS A 123 26.50 -4.02 5.72
C LYS A 123 25.13 -3.89 5.08
N VAL A 124 24.25 -3.05 5.67
CA VAL A 124 22.91 -2.77 5.11
C VAL A 124 23.02 -2.09 3.74
N LEU A 125 23.89 -1.08 3.63
CA LEU A 125 24.11 -0.36 2.39
C LEU A 125 24.60 -1.30 1.28
N TYR A 126 25.67 -2.08 1.54
CA TYR A 126 26.21 -3.02 0.55
C TYR A 126 25.21 -4.10 0.13
N ALA A 127 24.39 -4.58 1.08
CA ALA A 127 23.36 -5.55 0.78
C ALA A 127 22.22 -4.99 -0.10
N ALA A 128 22.01 -3.67 -0.05
CA ALA A 128 20.96 -3.00 -0.82
C ALA A 128 21.41 -2.47 -2.18
N LEU A 129 22.72 -2.26 -2.39
CA LEU A 129 23.24 -1.74 -3.66
C LEU A 129 23.05 -2.77 -4.80
N PRO A 130 22.57 -2.32 -5.98
CA PRO A 130 22.52 -3.18 -7.16
C PRO A 130 23.89 -3.65 -7.60
N ASP A 131 23.98 -4.86 -8.14
CA ASP A 131 25.17 -5.36 -8.77
C ASP A 131 25.37 -4.69 -10.14
N THR A 132 26.35 -3.80 -10.24
CA THR A 132 26.66 -3.10 -11.48
C THR A 132 27.49 -3.93 -12.44
N LEU A 133 28.09 -5.05 -11.97
CA LEU A 133 28.92 -5.91 -12.80
C LEU A 133 28.11 -6.72 -13.82
N VAL A 134 26.78 -6.76 -13.67
CA VAL A 134 25.87 -7.37 -14.66
C VAL A 134 26.01 -6.77 -16.07
N TRP A 135 26.60 -5.58 -16.20
CA TRP A 135 26.86 -4.93 -17.48
C TRP A 135 28.11 -5.45 -18.18
N ARG A 136 29.00 -6.15 -17.45
CA ARG A 136 30.23 -6.71 -18.08
C ARG A 136 29.89 -7.83 -19.01
N SER A 137 30.49 -7.79 -20.19
CA SER A 137 30.40 -8.83 -21.21
C SER A 137 31.77 -9.07 -21.81
N GLU A 138 32.11 -10.32 -22.03
CA GLU A 138 33.41 -10.72 -22.64
C GLU A 138 33.59 -10.14 -24.04
N LEU A 139 32.49 -9.90 -24.76
CA LEU A 139 32.53 -9.50 -26.17
C LEU A 139 32.22 -8.01 -26.40
N SER A 140 32.00 -7.22 -25.34
CA SER A 140 31.69 -5.80 -25.48
C SER A 140 32.26 -4.95 -24.35
N TYR A 141 32.69 -3.73 -24.72
CA TYR A 141 33.18 -2.74 -23.76
C TYR A 141 32.01 -1.95 -23.13
N ASN A 142 31.54 -2.41 -21.99
CA ASN A 142 30.43 -1.85 -21.25
C ASN A 142 30.84 -1.18 -19.93
N GLU A 143 32.11 -0.92 -19.68
CA GLU A 143 32.60 -0.30 -18.44
C GLU A 143 31.91 1.05 -18.11
N PRO A 144 31.58 1.93 -19.09
CA PRO A 144 30.83 3.14 -18.79
C PRO A 144 29.43 2.85 -18.18
N LEU A 145 28.77 1.74 -18.55
CA LEU A 145 27.49 1.36 -17.95
C LEU A 145 27.68 0.80 -16.53
N VAL A 146 28.77 0.05 -16.29
CA VAL A 146 29.13 -0.44 -14.94
C VAL A 146 29.28 0.72 -13.97
N GLU A 147 29.91 1.81 -14.40
CA GLU A 147 30.21 2.95 -13.55
C GLU A 147 29.03 3.92 -13.44
N TYR A 148 28.39 4.27 -14.57
CA TYR A 148 27.47 5.40 -14.63
C TYR A 148 25.99 5.04 -14.67
N TYR A 149 25.61 3.85 -15.11
CA TYR A 149 24.19 3.52 -15.35
C TYR A 149 23.31 3.74 -14.12
N PHE A 150 23.73 3.31 -12.96
CA PHE A 150 22.95 3.49 -11.74
C PHE A 150 23.06 4.90 -11.16
N ARG A 151 24.16 5.59 -11.38
CA ARG A 151 24.51 6.83 -10.66
C ARG A 151 24.26 8.11 -11.44
N HIS A 152 24.46 8.07 -12.76
CA HIS A 152 24.44 9.29 -13.58
C HIS A 152 23.00 9.76 -13.84
N PRO A 153 22.71 11.08 -13.74
CA PRO A 153 21.37 11.66 -13.92
C PRO A 153 20.69 11.34 -15.24
N SER A 154 21.46 11.14 -16.31
CA SER A 154 20.91 10.77 -17.63
C SER A 154 20.14 9.46 -17.63
N PHE A 155 20.43 8.56 -16.67
CA PHE A 155 19.77 7.28 -16.52
C PHE A 155 18.71 7.27 -15.42
N ASN A 156 18.30 8.42 -14.90
CA ASN A 156 17.33 8.52 -13.82
C ASN A 156 16.03 7.74 -14.06
N ASN A 157 15.51 7.85 -15.26
CA ASN A 157 14.22 7.29 -15.65
C ASN A 157 14.35 5.92 -16.35
N TYR A 158 15.56 5.38 -16.41
CA TYR A 158 15.81 4.03 -16.91
C TYR A 158 15.57 3.00 -15.79
N PRO A 159 15.18 1.76 -16.13
CA PRO A 159 14.90 0.74 -15.12
C PRO A 159 16.14 0.38 -14.31
N VAL A 160 15.99 0.09 -13.04
CA VAL A 160 17.08 -0.41 -12.21
C VAL A 160 17.44 -1.84 -12.64
N VAL A 161 18.73 -2.11 -12.78
CA VAL A 161 19.30 -3.39 -13.23
C VAL A 161 20.27 -3.91 -12.17
N GLY A 162 20.44 -5.24 -12.12
CA GLY A 162 21.35 -5.88 -11.16
C GLY A 162 20.76 -6.01 -9.75
N VAL A 163 19.43 -6.05 -9.63
CA VAL A 163 18.72 -6.20 -8.36
C VAL A 163 18.31 -7.65 -8.16
N SER A 164 18.68 -8.25 -7.05
CA SER A 164 18.25 -9.58 -6.64
C SER A 164 16.78 -9.58 -6.18
N TRP A 165 16.18 -10.76 -6.16
CA TRP A 165 14.81 -10.93 -5.63
C TRP A 165 14.65 -10.37 -4.21
N ARG A 166 15.63 -10.60 -3.34
CA ARG A 166 15.58 -10.10 -1.95
C ARG A 166 15.62 -8.58 -1.91
N GLN A 167 16.50 -7.96 -2.67
CA GLN A 167 16.58 -6.49 -2.76
C GLN A 167 15.29 -5.89 -3.30
N ALA A 168 14.68 -6.51 -4.32
CA ALA A 168 13.38 -6.08 -4.85
C ALA A 168 12.27 -6.21 -3.79
N HIS A 169 12.25 -7.30 -3.03
CA HIS A 169 11.30 -7.51 -1.94
C HIS A 169 11.47 -6.46 -0.84
N ASP A 170 12.70 -6.18 -0.40
CA ASP A 170 12.97 -5.19 0.64
C ASP A 170 12.60 -3.76 0.17
N PHE A 171 12.83 -3.44 -1.11
CA PHE A 171 12.34 -2.21 -1.73
C PHE A 171 10.80 -2.12 -1.67
N CYS A 172 10.08 -3.19 -1.99
CA CYS A 172 8.61 -3.20 -1.94
C CYS A 172 8.07 -3.00 -0.52
N LEU A 173 8.72 -3.60 0.48
CA LEU A 173 8.37 -3.38 1.90
C LEU A 173 8.60 -1.93 2.30
N TRP A 174 9.78 -1.38 2.01
CA TRP A 174 10.10 0.02 2.27
C TRP A 174 9.09 0.96 1.62
N ARG A 175 8.77 0.74 0.36
CA ARG A 175 7.79 1.56 -0.37
C ARG A 175 6.41 1.51 0.29
N SER A 176 5.95 0.31 0.66
CA SER A 176 4.67 0.13 1.35
C SER A 176 4.63 0.90 2.66
N ASP A 177 5.72 0.87 3.43
CA ASP A 177 5.84 1.63 4.66
C ASP A 177 5.78 3.14 4.41
N ARG A 178 6.49 3.65 3.41
CA ARG A 178 6.47 5.09 3.07
C ARG A 178 5.10 5.57 2.58
N VAL A 179 4.42 4.78 1.76
CA VAL A 179 3.06 5.11 1.29
C VAL A 179 2.08 5.13 2.46
N ASN A 180 2.12 4.12 3.33
CA ASN A 180 1.25 4.05 4.50
C ASN A 180 1.52 5.19 5.49
N GLU A 181 2.77 5.53 5.71
CA GLU A 181 3.15 6.70 6.53
C GLU A 181 2.57 8.00 5.95
N GLY A 182 2.69 8.20 4.64
CA GLY A 182 2.09 9.34 3.94
C GLY A 182 0.58 9.41 4.11
N LEU A 183 -0.13 8.31 3.92
CA LEU A 183 -1.58 8.24 4.12
C LEU A 183 -2.00 8.54 5.57
N LEU A 184 -1.21 8.11 6.55
CA LEU A 184 -1.45 8.43 7.96
C LEU A 184 -1.18 9.90 8.26
N MET A 185 -0.18 10.51 7.62
CA MET A 185 0.07 11.96 7.74
C MET A 185 -1.07 12.78 7.14
N ASP A 186 -1.57 12.41 5.97
CA ASP A 186 -2.71 13.08 5.33
C ASP A 186 -3.98 13.01 6.19
N LYS A 187 -4.13 11.93 6.95
CA LYS A 187 -5.22 11.78 7.93
C LYS A 187 -4.95 12.46 9.28
N GLY A 188 -3.80 13.08 9.46
CA GLY A 188 -3.40 13.73 10.71
C GLY A 188 -3.14 12.77 11.87
N LEU A 189 -2.83 11.50 11.59
CA LEU A 189 -2.56 10.46 12.60
C LEU A 189 -1.06 10.38 12.95
N VAL A 190 -0.20 10.77 12.03
CA VAL A 190 1.25 10.84 12.18
C VAL A 190 1.70 12.26 11.82
N SER A 191 2.65 12.81 12.57
CA SER A 191 3.18 14.15 12.30
C SER A 191 4.31 14.10 11.28
N PRO A 192 4.41 15.07 10.34
CA PRO A 192 5.57 15.22 9.45
C PRO A 192 6.91 15.42 10.21
N GLN A 193 6.86 15.86 11.45
CA GLN A 193 8.06 16.00 12.30
C GLN A 193 8.70 14.66 12.64
N ASN A 194 7.90 13.57 12.65
CA ASN A 194 8.42 12.23 12.90
C ASN A 194 9.41 11.79 11.82
N ILE A 195 9.25 12.25 10.56
CA ILE A 195 10.22 11.98 9.50
C ILE A 195 11.57 12.62 9.81
N LYS A 196 11.58 13.82 10.39
CA LYS A 196 12.81 14.52 10.75
C LYS A 196 13.51 13.92 11.96
N SER A 197 12.77 13.30 12.88
CA SER A 197 13.29 12.63 14.05
C SER A 197 13.77 11.21 13.81
N GLN A 198 13.43 10.62 12.68
CA GLN A 198 13.96 9.31 12.25
C GLN A 198 15.46 9.45 12.01
N ASN A 199 16.25 8.92 12.91
CA ASN A 199 17.71 8.97 12.89
C ASN A 199 18.30 7.58 13.06
N GLY A 200 19.63 7.47 12.98
CA GLY A 200 20.37 6.21 12.95
C GLY A 200 20.18 5.22 14.10
N ALA A 201 19.41 5.55 15.13
CA ALA A 201 19.11 4.60 16.19
C ALA A 201 18.10 3.51 15.79
N GLY A 202 17.47 3.63 14.63
CA GLY A 202 16.56 2.60 14.06
C GLY A 202 15.25 2.39 14.82
N GLN A 203 15.14 2.88 16.05
CA GLN A 203 14.02 2.61 16.95
C GLN A 203 12.78 3.44 16.66
N ASP A 204 12.94 4.63 16.10
CA ASP A 204 11.84 5.58 15.84
C ASP A 204 11.34 5.55 14.38
N ASN A 205 11.80 4.59 13.60
CA ASN A 205 11.43 4.50 12.20
C ASN A 205 10.05 3.87 12.04
N PHE A 206 9.22 4.54 11.25
CA PHE A 206 7.91 4.01 10.91
C PHE A 206 8.05 2.73 10.08
N THR A 207 7.41 1.65 10.54
CA THR A 207 7.05 0.50 9.72
C THR A 207 5.58 0.21 9.91
N THR A 208 4.89 -0.19 8.87
CA THR A 208 3.47 -0.56 8.92
C THR A 208 3.23 -1.63 9.98
N LYS A 209 4.13 -2.61 10.07
CA LYS A 209 4.06 -3.69 11.06
C LYS A 209 4.15 -3.17 12.49
N SER A 210 5.12 -2.31 12.82
CA SER A 210 5.27 -1.76 14.16
C SER A 210 4.09 -0.86 14.54
N TYR A 211 3.56 -0.11 13.58
CA TYR A 211 2.36 0.71 13.79
C TYR A 211 1.14 -0.14 14.13
N LEU A 212 0.86 -1.21 13.36
CA LEU A 212 -0.27 -2.11 13.59
C LEU A 212 -0.16 -2.86 14.92
N LEU A 213 1.06 -3.25 15.31
CA LEU A 213 1.31 -3.89 16.60
C LEU A 213 1.29 -2.90 17.80
N GLY A 214 1.15 -1.61 17.54
CA GLY A 214 1.17 -0.58 18.57
C GLY A 214 2.53 -0.34 19.20
N LEU A 215 3.59 -0.82 18.57
CA LEU A 215 4.98 -0.61 19.00
C LEU A 215 5.52 0.75 18.56
N TYR A 216 4.95 1.33 17.51
CA TYR A 216 5.29 2.65 17.03
C TYR A 216 4.39 3.69 17.72
N THR A 217 5.02 4.59 18.48
CA THR A 217 4.31 5.71 19.14
C THR A 217 4.66 7.00 18.40
N PRO A 218 3.74 7.53 17.56
CA PRO A 218 4.01 8.79 16.88
C PRO A 218 4.18 9.92 17.90
N GLN A 219 5.20 10.73 17.72
CA GLN A 219 5.36 11.96 18.51
C GLN A 219 4.13 12.86 18.29
N PRO A 220 3.48 13.34 19.35
CA PRO A 220 2.30 14.20 19.21
C PRO A 220 2.72 15.53 18.56
N GLY A 221 2.46 15.66 17.26
CA GLY A 221 2.56 16.94 16.56
C GLY A 221 1.35 17.83 16.87
N ARG A 222 1.48 19.15 16.71
CA ARG A 222 0.33 20.08 16.78
C ARG A 222 -0.74 19.61 15.77
N GLY A 223 -1.93 19.22 16.28
CA GLY A 223 -3.08 18.81 15.48
C GLY A 223 -3.28 17.28 15.33
N VAL A 224 -2.41 16.45 15.91
CA VAL A 224 -2.60 14.99 15.90
C VAL A 224 -3.63 14.59 16.96
N ASN A 225 -4.80 14.13 16.54
CA ASN A 225 -5.81 13.56 17.43
C ASN A 225 -5.39 12.15 17.83
N SER A 226 -4.67 12.02 18.94
CA SER A 226 -4.21 10.73 19.50
C SER A 226 -5.34 9.77 19.92
N LYS A 227 -6.60 10.24 19.89
CA LYS A 227 -7.78 9.47 20.32
C LYS A 227 -8.50 8.70 19.20
N LYS A 228 -8.10 8.86 17.94
CA LYS A 228 -8.72 8.17 16.80
C LYS A 228 -7.65 7.44 16.02
N ASN A 229 -7.35 6.22 16.40
CA ASN A 229 -6.62 5.31 15.54
C ASN A 229 -7.64 4.42 14.81
N PRO A 230 -7.97 4.68 13.53
CA PRO A 230 -8.96 3.92 12.79
C PRO A 230 -8.51 2.49 12.48
N LEU A 231 -7.29 2.12 12.83
CA LEU A 231 -6.75 0.77 12.65
C LEU A 231 -6.75 -0.05 13.95
N ARG A 232 -7.21 0.55 15.06
CA ARG A 232 -7.31 -0.12 16.38
C ARG A 232 -8.75 -0.35 16.84
N ASP A 233 -9.70 0.26 16.18
CA ASP A 233 -11.13 0.13 16.44
C ASP A 233 -11.74 -0.76 15.28
#